data_ad050c7aaf7a00c4b8d6b6c932b83ed8
#
_entry.id   ad050c7aaf7a00c4b8d6b6c932b83ed8
#
_cell.length_a   1.000
_cell.length_b   1.000
_cell.length_c   1.000
_cell.angle_alpha   90.00
_cell.angle_beta   90.00
_cell.angle_gamma   90.00
#
_symmetry.space_group_name_H-M   'P 1'
#
loop_
_entity.id
_entity.type
_entity.pdbx_description
1 polymer ?
#
loop_
_entity_poly.entity_id
_entity_poly.type
_entity_poly.pdbx_seq_one_letter_code
_entity_poly.pdbx_strand_id
1 'polypeptide(L)'
;YIVSVYDWGKDGDTYYIIMEYLRGTDLKNGIRKHGALDCRKVAQIGSQIAQALSVAHKHDIIHRDIKPQNIMVQPDGNIKVMDFGIARAKNSHLTTDNSVLGTAHYVSPEQTQGKELGPTSDLYSLGIVMYEAATGRVPFDGDDAISVAIKQVKEQPIPPSQINPNVDPALEAIILKCMQKDPKDRFQTADELFHTLRDYLAGRLGAVSEATSVIGGTQ
;
A
#
# COMPACT_ATOMS: atom_id res chain seq x y z
N TYR A 1 -10.78 7.71 7.09
CA TYR A 1 -9.53 6.94 7.27
C TYR A 1 -8.25 7.76 7.03
N ILE A 2 -8.38 9.08 6.97
CA ILE A 2 -7.23 9.98 6.90
C ILE A 2 -7.08 10.67 8.24
N VAL A 3 -5.82 10.81 8.74
CA VAL A 3 -5.57 11.51 9.99
C VAL A 3 -6.01 12.97 9.87
N SER A 4 -6.71 13.47 10.89
CA SER A 4 -7.18 14.85 10.90
C SER A 4 -6.07 15.79 11.35
N VAL A 5 -5.88 16.88 10.60
CA VAL A 5 -4.96 17.97 10.98
C VAL A 5 -5.82 19.13 11.49
N TYR A 6 -5.56 19.56 12.73
CA TYR A 6 -6.34 20.60 13.34
C TYR A 6 -5.77 22.00 13.12
N ASP A 7 -4.46 22.13 13.04
CA ASP A 7 -3.80 23.41 12.86
C ASP A 7 -2.34 23.23 12.45
N TRP A 8 -1.74 24.31 11.98
CA TRP A 8 -0.31 24.35 11.68
C TRP A 8 0.20 25.77 11.96
N GLY A 9 1.50 25.91 12.20
CA GLY A 9 2.07 27.20 12.47
C GLY A 9 3.58 27.20 12.54
N LYS A 10 4.11 28.34 12.94
CA LYS A 10 5.53 28.55 13.10
C LYS A 10 5.79 29.21 14.44
N ASP A 11 6.74 28.66 15.19
CA ASP A 11 7.21 29.22 16.45
C ASP A 11 8.72 29.44 16.34
N GLY A 12 9.13 30.70 16.17
CA GLY A 12 10.52 31.04 15.85
C GLY A 12 10.93 30.46 14.52
N ASP A 13 11.93 29.58 14.52
CA ASP A 13 12.39 28.86 13.32
C ASP A 13 11.79 27.46 13.18
N THR A 14 10.90 27.09 14.09
CA THR A 14 10.29 25.76 14.12
C THR A 14 8.87 25.80 13.56
N TYR A 15 8.59 24.93 12.60
CA TYR A 15 7.23 24.70 12.10
C TYR A 15 6.59 23.57 12.88
N TYR A 16 5.28 23.64 13.10
CA TYR A 16 4.54 22.60 13.80
C TYR A 16 3.21 22.31 13.11
N ILE A 17 2.73 21.10 13.28
CA ILE A 17 1.42 20.66 12.84
C ILE A 17 0.70 20.03 14.03
N ILE A 18 -0.50 20.53 14.31
CA ILE A 18 -1.36 19.96 15.35
C ILE A 18 -2.34 19.02 14.67
N MET A 19 -2.28 17.75 15.03
CA MET A 19 -3.13 16.72 14.44
C MET A 19 -3.80 15.90 15.54
N GLU A 20 -4.81 15.12 15.14
CA GLU A 20 -5.45 14.23 16.10
C GLU A 20 -4.44 13.25 16.71
N TYR A 21 -4.62 12.95 17.98
CA TYR A 21 -3.83 11.94 18.66
C TYR A 21 -4.40 10.56 18.32
N LEU A 22 -3.57 9.72 17.71
CA LEU A 22 -3.97 8.38 17.33
C LEU A 22 -3.50 7.37 18.36
N ARG A 23 -4.43 6.58 18.85
CA ARG A 23 -4.13 5.44 19.71
C ARG A 23 -3.92 4.21 18.85
N GLY A 24 -3.16 3.26 19.36
CA GLY A 24 -2.85 2.03 18.65
C GLY A 24 -1.41 2.00 18.19
N THR A 25 -1.14 1.20 17.17
CA THR A 25 0.21 1.02 16.62
C THR A 25 0.18 1.18 15.12
N ASP A 26 1.34 1.49 14.52
CA ASP A 26 1.42 1.46 13.07
C ASP A 26 1.41 0.01 12.55
N LEU A 27 1.01 -0.13 11.29
CA LEU A 27 0.86 -1.45 10.66
C LEU A 27 2.18 -2.21 10.60
N LYS A 28 3.31 -1.50 10.41
CA LYS A 28 4.62 -2.15 10.33
C LYS A 28 4.95 -2.86 11.65
N ASN A 29 4.75 -2.19 12.77
CA ASN A 29 4.95 -2.80 14.08
C ASN A 29 3.95 -3.93 14.33
N GLY A 30 2.73 -3.78 13.87
CA GLY A 30 1.73 -4.84 13.94
C GLY A 30 2.15 -6.11 13.19
N ILE A 31 2.67 -5.96 11.98
CA ILE A 31 3.17 -7.08 11.19
C ILE A 31 4.39 -7.72 11.86
N ARG A 32 5.33 -6.90 12.34
CA ARG A 32 6.52 -7.41 13.06
C ARG A 32 6.15 -8.21 14.29
N LYS A 33 5.14 -7.74 15.03
CA LYS A 33 4.72 -8.38 16.29
C LYS A 33 3.91 -9.65 16.07
N HIS A 34 3.00 -9.63 15.09
CA HIS A 34 2.01 -10.70 14.90
C HIS A 34 2.31 -11.59 13.71
N GLY A 35 3.26 -11.24 12.85
CA GLY A 35 3.53 -11.94 11.60
C GLY A 35 2.45 -11.67 10.55
N ALA A 36 2.29 -12.59 9.62
CA ALA A 36 1.30 -12.49 8.57
C ALA A 36 -0.12 -12.41 9.14
N LEU A 37 -0.92 -11.49 8.60
CA LEU A 37 -2.32 -11.33 8.97
C LEU A 37 -3.19 -12.26 8.11
N ASP A 38 -4.39 -12.61 8.60
CA ASP A 38 -5.30 -13.40 7.79
C ASP A 38 -5.83 -12.61 6.59
N CYS A 39 -6.32 -13.32 5.58
CA CYS A 39 -6.76 -12.72 4.32
C CYS A 39 -7.85 -11.67 4.53
N ARG A 40 -8.81 -11.94 5.42
CA ARG A 40 -9.89 -11.02 5.70
C ARG A 40 -9.37 -9.72 6.29
N LYS A 41 -8.44 -9.80 7.22
CA LYS A 41 -7.82 -8.63 7.86
C LYS A 41 -7.04 -7.80 6.84
N VAL A 42 -6.26 -8.45 5.98
CA VAL A 42 -5.52 -7.79 4.90
C VAL A 42 -6.47 -7.01 3.99
N ALA A 43 -7.56 -7.65 3.58
CA ALA A 43 -8.55 -7.03 2.71
C ALA A 43 -9.28 -5.87 3.39
N GLN A 44 -9.60 -5.99 4.68
CA GLN A 44 -10.23 -4.90 5.44
C GLN A 44 -9.32 -3.68 5.50
N ILE A 45 -8.05 -3.89 5.86
CA ILE A 45 -7.07 -2.80 5.91
C ILE A 45 -6.88 -2.20 4.53
N GLY A 46 -6.71 -3.02 3.51
CA GLY A 46 -6.54 -2.55 2.13
C GLY A 46 -7.73 -1.75 1.63
N SER A 47 -8.96 -2.17 1.95
CA SER A 47 -10.16 -1.45 1.54
C SER A 47 -10.26 -0.08 2.19
N GLN A 48 -9.89 0.04 3.46
CA GLN A 48 -9.91 1.32 4.17
C GLN A 48 -8.84 2.27 3.61
N ILE A 49 -7.63 1.77 3.32
CA ILE A 49 -6.59 2.58 2.68
C ILE A 49 -7.03 3.03 1.29
N ALA A 50 -7.61 2.14 0.50
CA ALA A 50 -8.12 2.47 -0.83
C ALA A 50 -9.19 3.56 -0.77
N GLN A 51 -10.07 3.51 0.22
CA GLN A 51 -11.09 4.53 0.43
C GLN A 51 -10.46 5.89 0.78
N ALA A 52 -9.45 5.90 1.63
CA ALA A 52 -8.70 7.12 1.95
C ALA A 52 -8.01 7.68 0.70
N LEU A 53 -7.37 6.83 -0.09
CA LEU A 53 -6.73 7.25 -1.34
C LEU A 53 -7.73 7.79 -2.35
N SER A 54 -8.92 7.18 -2.43
CA SER A 54 -9.98 7.67 -3.32
C SER A 54 -10.34 9.13 -3.01
N VAL A 55 -10.49 9.46 -1.72
CA VAL A 55 -10.78 10.83 -1.31
C VAL A 55 -9.63 11.77 -1.71
N ALA A 56 -8.39 11.40 -1.43
CA ALA A 56 -7.23 12.22 -1.76
C ALA A 56 -7.10 12.41 -3.27
N HIS A 57 -7.27 11.35 -4.05
CA HIS A 57 -7.15 11.40 -5.51
C HIS A 57 -8.22 12.29 -6.16
N LYS A 58 -9.42 12.34 -5.59
CA LYS A 58 -10.49 13.24 -6.04
C LYS A 58 -10.13 14.71 -5.85
N HIS A 59 -9.21 15.00 -4.94
CA HIS A 59 -8.68 16.34 -4.70
C HIS A 59 -7.32 16.56 -5.36
N ASP A 60 -6.95 15.70 -6.32
CA ASP A 60 -5.69 15.77 -7.06
C ASP A 60 -4.46 15.63 -6.16
N ILE A 61 -4.59 14.91 -5.05
CA ILE A 61 -3.50 14.64 -4.12
C ILE A 61 -3.06 13.18 -4.29
N ILE A 62 -1.77 13.00 -4.63
CA ILE A 62 -1.12 11.69 -4.64
C ILE A 62 -0.34 11.57 -3.34
N HIS A 63 -0.50 10.46 -2.62
CA HIS A 63 0.15 10.28 -1.33
C HIS A 63 1.68 10.21 -1.47
N ARG A 64 2.17 9.37 -2.38
CA ARG A 64 3.58 9.18 -2.73
C ARG A 64 4.40 8.37 -1.73
N ASP A 65 3.89 8.11 -0.54
CA ASP A 65 4.64 7.41 0.51
C ASP A 65 3.75 6.43 1.29
N ILE A 66 2.94 5.67 0.59
CA ILE A 66 2.15 4.61 1.21
C ILE A 66 3.09 3.50 1.64
N LYS A 67 3.14 3.26 2.92
CA LYS A 67 3.94 2.20 3.56
C LYS A 67 3.34 1.90 4.93
N PRO A 68 3.59 0.72 5.50
CA PRO A 68 2.90 0.32 6.75
C PRO A 68 3.27 1.21 7.94
N GLN A 69 4.40 1.89 7.92
CA GLN A 69 4.76 2.86 8.95
C GLN A 69 3.84 4.08 8.97
N ASN A 70 3.20 4.39 7.84
CA ASN A 70 2.27 5.52 7.70
C ASN A 70 0.81 5.10 7.85
N ILE A 71 0.55 3.88 8.29
CA ILE A 71 -0.80 3.37 8.51
C ILE A 71 -0.95 3.06 10.00
N MET A 72 -1.77 3.85 10.69
CA MET A 72 -2.08 3.59 12.09
C MET A 72 -3.28 2.67 12.20
N VAL A 73 -3.12 1.59 12.96
CA VAL A 73 -4.21 0.67 13.27
C VAL A 73 -4.73 1.02 14.66
N GLN A 74 -5.98 1.47 14.71
CA GLN A 74 -6.61 1.89 15.96
C GLN A 74 -7.11 0.68 16.75
N PRO A 75 -7.39 0.84 18.07
CA PRO A 75 -7.87 -0.27 18.89
C PRO A 75 -9.14 -0.93 18.37
N ASP A 76 -10.00 -0.19 17.67
CA ASP A 76 -11.22 -0.73 17.06
C ASP A 76 -10.98 -1.47 15.73
N GLY A 77 -9.73 -1.53 15.28
CA GLY A 77 -9.36 -2.17 14.03
C GLY A 77 -9.40 -1.27 12.79
N ASN A 78 -9.94 -0.06 12.91
CA ASN A 78 -9.95 0.89 11.82
C ASN A 78 -8.58 1.52 11.63
N ILE A 79 -8.25 1.89 10.40
CA ILE A 79 -6.96 2.51 10.11
C ILE A 79 -7.10 4.02 9.89
N LYS A 80 -5.98 4.68 10.03
CA LYS A 80 -5.79 6.07 9.61
C LYS A 80 -4.52 6.18 8.80
N VAL A 81 -4.62 6.78 7.62
CA VAL A 81 -3.48 7.06 6.76
C VAL A 81 -2.84 8.36 7.18
N MET A 82 -1.52 8.34 7.34
CA MET A 82 -0.73 9.46 7.82
C MET A 82 0.27 9.93 6.75
N ASP A 83 0.83 11.11 6.99
CA ASP A 83 2.03 11.61 6.28
C ASP A 83 1.92 11.60 4.76
N PHE A 84 0.84 12.19 4.23
CA PHE A 84 0.75 12.45 2.80
C PHE A 84 2.03 13.18 2.33
N GLY A 85 2.59 12.74 1.20
CA GLY A 85 3.93 13.09 0.75
C GLY A 85 4.22 14.55 0.42
N ILE A 86 3.39 15.47 0.88
CA ILE A 86 3.53 16.91 0.62
C ILE A 86 4.84 17.45 1.19
N ALA A 87 5.23 16.99 2.39
CA ALA A 87 6.44 17.45 3.05
C ALA A 87 7.72 16.95 2.38
N ARG A 88 7.62 16.04 1.42
CA ARG A 88 8.78 15.45 0.76
C ARG A 88 9.16 16.17 -0.51
N ALA A 89 8.42 17.17 -0.88
CA ALA A 89 8.45 17.71 -2.22
C ALA A 89 9.81 18.23 -2.65
N LYS A 90 10.72 18.61 -1.80
CA LYS A 90 11.96 19.21 -2.27
C LYS A 90 13.21 18.82 -1.52
N ASN A 91 13.03 18.30 -0.34
CA ASN A 91 14.18 18.08 0.48
C ASN A 91 14.16 16.71 1.11
N SER A 92 13.50 15.83 0.48
CA SER A 92 13.55 14.50 0.90
C SER A 92 14.85 13.90 0.58
N HIS A 93 15.73 14.47 1.10
CA HIS A 93 16.88 13.90 1.00
C HIS A 93 17.06 12.96 2.01
N LEU A 94 16.83 12.21 1.80
CA LEU A 94 17.81 11.52 1.34
C LEU A 94 18.98 11.47 2.22
N THR A 95 18.64 11.66 3.39
CA THR A 95 19.50 11.11 4.33
C THR A 95 19.38 9.62 4.20
N THR A 96 20.16 9.05 3.73
CA THR A 96 20.87 7.93 3.62
C THR A 96 20.86 6.90 4.65
N ASP A 97 19.90 6.66 5.30
CA ASP A 97 19.88 5.69 6.35
C ASP A 97 18.75 4.69 6.13
N ASN A 98 18.39 3.98 7.16
CA ASN A 98 17.36 2.98 7.14
C ASN A 98 16.01 3.51 6.64
N SER A 99 15.75 4.83 6.74
CA SER A 99 14.49 5.40 6.26
C SER A 99 14.40 5.41 4.75
N VAL A 100 15.50 5.60 4.04
CA VAL A 100 15.54 5.54 2.57
C VAL A 100 15.33 4.11 2.11
N LEU A 101 15.99 3.15 2.71
CA LEU A 101 15.78 1.73 2.41
C LEU A 101 14.33 1.33 2.71
N GLY A 102 13.80 1.73 3.85
CA GLY A 102 12.43 1.44 4.24
C GLY A 102 11.40 2.01 3.27
N THR A 103 11.68 3.16 2.65
CA THR A 103 10.82 3.74 1.62
C THR A 103 10.97 2.99 0.30
N ALA A 104 12.19 2.59 -0.08
CA ALA A 104 12.44 1.88 -1.33
C ALA A 104 11.66 0.57 -1.45
N HIS A 105 11.36 -0.08 -0.34
CA HIS A 105 10.55 -1.30 -0.33
C HIS A 105 9.15 -1.12 -0.93
N TYR A 106 8.62 0.11 -0.96
CA TYR A 106 7.22 0.39 -1.31
C TYR A 106 7.06 1.32 -2.51
N VAL A 107 8.12 1.89 -3.04
CA VAL A 107 8.03 2.84 -4.17
C VAL A 107 7.66 2.12 -5.46
N SER A 108 6.85 2.78 -6.29
CA SER A 108 6.49 2.26 -7.59
C SER A 108 7.66 2.31 -8.58
N PRO A 109 7.64 1.49 -9.65
CA PRO A 109 8.65 1.56 -10.69
C PRO A 109 8.79 2.96 -11.30
N GLU A 110 7.67 3.64 -11.55
CA GLU A 110 7.70 4.99 -12.13
C GLU A 110 8.32 6.01 -11.19
N GLN A 111 8.15 5.86 -9.86
CA GLN A 111 8.81 6.73 -8.90
C GLN A 111 10.33 6.56 -8.92
N THR A 112 10.79 5.32 -9.03
CA THR A 112 12.24 5.05 -9.08
C THR A 112 12.86 5.57 -10.37
N GLN A 113 12.08 5.68 -11.44
CA GLN A 113 12.55 6.14 -12.74
C GLN A 113 12.36 7.64 -12.96
N GLY A 114 11.84 8.34 -11.95
CA GLY A 114 11.59 9.78 -12.05
C GLY A 114 10.50 10.15 -13.05
N LYS A 115 9.62 9.22 -13.37
CA LYS A 115 8.50 9.47 -14.28
C LYS A 115 7.34 10.16 -13.57
N GLU A 116 6.38 10.64 -14.37
CA GLU A 116 5.18 11.26 -13.84
C GLU A 116 4.38 10.28 -12.98
N LEU A 117 3.93 10.76 -11.82
CA LEU A 117 3.17 9.97 -10.87
C LEU A 117 1.67 10.23 -11.01
N GLY A 118 0.89 9.21 -10.75
CA GLY A 118 -0.55 9.30 -10.73
C GLY A 118 -1.15 8.44 -9.63
N PRO A 119 -2.49 8.36 -9.58
CA PRO A 119 -3.17 7.51 -8.60
C PRO A 119 -2.68 6.07 -8.59
N THR A 120 -2.33 5.53 -9.75
CA THR A 120 -1.85 4.15 -9.89
C THR A 120 -0.52 3.91 -9.19
N SER A 121 0.28 4.95 -8.93
CA SER A 121 1.52 4.83 -8.15
C SER A 121 1.21 4.51 -6.69
N ASP A 122 0.22 5.16 -6.10
CA ASP A 122 -0.23 4.86 -4.74
C ASP A 122 -0.82 3.44 -4.65
N LEU A 123 -1.51 2.98 -5.70
CA LEU A 123 -2.10 1.65 -5.72
C LEU A 123 -1.03 0.56 -5.79
N TYR A 124 0.08 0.81 -6.48
CA TYR A 124 1.22 -0.10 -6.46
C TYR A 124 1.77 -0.23 -5.03
N SER A 125 2.02 0.89 -4.36
CA SER A 125 2.53 0.90 -2.99
C SER A 125 1.57 0.20 -2.03
N LEU A 126 0.26 0.40 -2.19
CA LEU A 126 -0.75 -0.33 -1.42
C LEU A 126 -0.69 -1.84 -1.68
N GLY A 127 -0.43 -2.24 -2.91
CA GLY A 127 -0.19 -3.64 -3.26
C GLY A 127 0.96 -4.24 -2.48
N ILE A 128 2.08 -3.52 -2.38
CA ILE A 128 3.24 -3.95 -1.58
C ILE A 128 2.87 -4.06 -0.09
N VAL A 129 2.10 -3.10 0.43
CA VAL A 129 1.64 -3.14 1.84
C VAL A 129 0.79 -4.37 2.09
N MET A 130 -0.17 -4.67 1.20
CA MET A 130 -1.01 -5.86 1.33
C MET A 130 -0.19 -7.14 1.19
N TYR A 131 0.79 -7.16 0.29
CA TYR A 131 1.71 -8.28 0.14
C TYR A 131 2.43 -8.57 1.46
N GLU A 132 3.01 -7.55 2.06
CA GLU A 132 3.72 -7.69 3.33
C GLU A 132 2.77 -8.11 4.46
N ALA A 133 1.60 -7.52 4.54
CA ALA A 133 0.60 -7.91 5.54
C ALA A 133 0.16 -9.37 5.40
N ALA A 134 0.04 -9.86 4.17
CA ALA A 134 -0.41 -11.22 3.90
C ALA A 134 0.69 -12.27 4.09
N THR A 135 1.95 -11.90 3.90
CA THR A 135 3.09 -12.85 3.92
C THR A 135 4.03 -12.65 5.10
N GLY A 136 4.01 -11.49 5.74
CA GLY A 136 4.94 -11.12 6.81
C GLY A 136 6.26 -10.55 6.31
N ARG A 137 6.44 -10.40 4.99
CA ARG A 137 7.69 -9.85 4.44
C ARG A 137 7.44 -9.09 3.14
N VAL A 138 8.36 -8.16 2.83
CA VAL A 138 8.30 -7.40 1.58
C VAL A 138 8.66 -8.29 0.39
N PRO A 139 8.11 -8.00 -0.81
CA PRO A 139 8.40 -8.82 -2.01
C PRO A 139 9.83 -8.62 -2.54
N PHE A 140 10.39 -7.43 -2.37
CA PHE A 140 11.72 -7.10 -2.87
C PHE A 140 12.56 -6.54 -1.75
N ASP A 141 13.73 -7.13 -1.53
CA ASP A 141 14.64 -6.72 -0.48
C ASP A 141 16.08 -6.71 -1.01
N GLY A 142 16.97 -6.06 -0.29
CA GLY A 142 18.38 -5.94 -0.67
C GLY A 142 19.15 -5.18 0.40
N ASP A 143 20.46 -5.05 0.17
CA ASP A 143 21.36 -4.43 1.14
C ASP A 143 21.24 -2.91 1.17
N ASP A 144 20.78 -2.29 0.09
CA ASP A 144 20.65 -0.84 -0.01
C ASP A 144 19.40 -0.45 -0.82
N ALA A 145 19.05 0.83 -0.79
CA ALA A 145 17.87 1.35 -1.47
C ALA A 145 17.96 1.21 -3.00
N ILE A 146 19.16 1.32 -3.56
CA ILE A 146 19.35 1.24 -5.01
C ILE A 146 19.05 -0.16 -5.51
N SER A 147 19.55 -1.19 -4.83
CA SER A 147 19.31 -2.58 -5.23
C SER A 147 17.82 -2.93 -5.14
N VAL A 148 17.12 -2.45 -4.12
CA VAL A 148 15.67 -2.65 -3.98
C VAL A 148 14.93 -1.91 -5.10
N ALA A 149 15.30 -0.66 -5.39
CA ALA A 149 14.68 0.12 -6.45
C ALA A 149 14.81 -0.56 -7.82
N ILE A 150 15.95 -1.15 -8.12
CA ILE A 150 16.17 -1.91 -9.37
C ILE A 150 15.20 -3.09 -9.43
N LYS A 151 15.02 -3.81 -8.34
CA LYS A 151 14.07 -4.93 -8.28
C LYS A 151 12.65 -4.47 -8.51
N GLN A 152 12.25 -3.31 -7.99
CA GLN A 152 10.93 -2.74 -8.23
C GLN A 152 10.66 -2.54 -9.73
N VAL A 153 11.67 -2.24 -10.51
CA VAL A 153 11.52 -2.03 -11.94
C VAL A 153 11.55 -3.36 -12.71
N LYS A 154 12.41 -4.28 -12.32
CA LYS A 154 12.76 -5.44 -13.17
C LYS A 154 12.27 -6.79 -12.68
N GLU A 155 12.14 -6.98 -11.37
CA GLU A 155 11.92 -8.31 -10.81
C GLU A 155 10.43 -8.57 -10.59
N GLN A 156 9.98 -9.77 -10.92
CA GLN A 156 8.63 -10.20 -10.60
C GLN A 156 8.58 -10.72 -9.16
N PRO A 157 7.53 -10.43 -8.40
CA PRO A 157 7.42 -10.93 -7.03
C PRO A 157 7.13 -12.41 -7.00
N ILE A 158 7.61 -13.07 -5.94
CA ILE A 158 7.15 -14.42 -5.62
C ILE A 158 5.67 -14.32 -5.27
N PRO A 159 4.80 -15.15 -5.85
CA PRO A 159 3.37 -15.11 -5.50
C PRO A 159 3.16 -15.27 -3.99
N PRO A 160 2.28 -14.46 -3.38
CA PRO A 160 2.07 -14.50 -1.93
C PRO A 160 1.76 -15.90 -1.38
N SER A 161 1.00 -16.70 -2.12
CA SER A 161 0.63 -18.06 -1.68
C SER A 161 1.80 -19.01 -1.60
N GLN A 162 2.90 -18.73 -2.29
CA GLN A 162 4.12 -19.53 -2.18
C GLN A 162 4.90 -19.23 -0.90
N ILE A 163 4.68 -18.06 -0.31
CA ILE A 163 5.29 -17.68 0.96
C ILE A 163 4.37 -18.07 2.11
N ASN A 164 3.08 -17.77 1.97
CA ASN A 164 2.05 -18.12 2.96
C ASN A 164 0.92 -18.89 2.27
N PRO A 165 0.88 -20.23 2.43
CA PRO A 165 -0.15 -21.06 1.78
C PRO A 165 -1.58 -20.71 2.18
N ASN A 166 -1.78 -19.96 3.26
CA ASN A 166 -3.11 -19.52 3.70
C ASN A 166 -3.65 -18.36 2.87
N VAL A 167 -2.85 -17.74 2.02
CA VAL A 167 -3.33 -16.67 1.12
C VAL A 167 -4.15 -17.34 0.01
N ASP A 168 -5.41 -16.94 -0.10
CA ASP A 168 -6.29 -17.51 -1.12
C ASP A 168 -6.03 -16.88 -2.51
N PRO A 169 -6.44 -17.57 -3.59
CA PRO A 169 -6.18 -17.11 -4.95
C PRO A 169 -6.81 -15.76 -5.27
N ALA A 170 -7.97 -15.45 -4.71
CA ALA A 170 -8.65 -14.19 -5.00
C ALA A 170 -7.87 -12.99 -4.42
N LEU A 171 -7.42 -13.08 -3.17
CA LEU A 171 -6.62 -12.03 -2.56
C LEU A 171 -5.27 -11.90 -3.27
N GLU A 172 -4.63 -13.01 -3.59
CA GLU A 172 -3.36 -13.01 -4.33
C GLU A 172 -3.50 -12.27 -5.67
N ALA A 173 -4.57 -12.54 -6.40
CA ALA A 173 -4.82 -11.89 -7.68
C ALA A 173 -4.98 -10.38 -7.54
N ILE A 174 -5.67 -9.93 -6.50
CA ILE A 174 -5.84 -8.50 -6.21
C ILE A 174 -4.48 -7.85 -5.92
N ILE A 175 -3.69 -8.47 -5.05
CA ILE A 175 -2.37 -7.97 -4.67
C ILE A 175 -1.46 -7.86 -5.91
N LEU A 176 -1.39 -8.92 -6.70
CA LEU A 176 -0.51 -8.96 -7.87
C LEU A 176 -0.96 -7.98 -8.95
N LYS A 177 -2.26 -7.73 -9.08
CA LYS A 177 -2.75 -6.71 -10.02
C LYS A 177 -2.30 -5.31 -9.61
N CYS A 178 -2.36 -4.98 -8.33
CA CYS A 178 -1.82 -3.71 -7.82
C CYS A 178 -0.34 -3.56 -8.15
N MET A 179 0.41 -4.66 -8.12
CA MET A 179 1.86 -4.67 -8.26
C MET A 179 2.36 -4.83 -9.70
N GLN A 180 1.49 -4.73 -10.70
CA GLN A 180 1.93 -4.77 -12.09
C GLN A 180 2.91 -3.64 -12.37
N LYS A 181 3.96 -3.93 -13.15
CA LYS A 181 5.01 -2.93 -13.41
C LYS A 181 4.51 -1.78 -14.26
N ASP A 182 3.67 -2.07 -15.25
CA ASP A 182 3.04 -1.04 -16.07
C ASP A 182 1.79 -0.50 -15.34
N PRO A 183 1.73 0.82 -15.09
CA PRO A 183 0.56 1.42 -14.44
C PRO A 183 -0.78 1.09 -15.13
N LYS A 184 -0.76 0.90 -16.45
CA LYS A 184 -1.97 0.57 -17.22
C LYS A 184 -2.55 -0.79 -16.89
N ASP A 185 -1.73 -1.69 -16.36
CA ASP A 185 -2.15 -3.05 -16.02
C ASP A 185 -2.67 -3.17 -14.58
N ARG A 186 -2.59 -2.09 -13.81
CA ARG A 186 -3.08 -2.03 -12.43
C ARG A 186 -4.56 -1.68 -12.38
N PHE A 187 -5.14 -1.71 -11.18
CA PHE A 187 -6.40 -0.99 -10.96
C PHE A 187 -6.19 0.48 -11.34
N GLN A 188 -7.15 1.07 -12.04
CA GLN A 188 -6.97 2.44 -12.57
C GLN A 188 -7.38 3.51 -11.57
N THR A 189 -8.26 3.18 -10.63
CA THR A 189 -8.70 4.09 -9.58
C THR A 189 -8.70 3.38 -8.24
N ALA A 190 -8.59 4.16 -7.17
CA ALA A 190 -8.72 3.64 -5.82
C ALA A 190 -10.13 3.11 -5.55
N ASP A 191 -11.15 3.72 -6.17
CA ASP A 191 -12.52 3.23 -6.08
C ASP A 191 -12.68 1.82 -6.66
N GLU A 192 -12.06 1.56 -7.81
CA GLU A 192 -12.08 0.22 -8.42
C GLU A 192 -11.48 -0.82 -7.48
N LEU A 193 -10.34 -0.51 -6.90
CA LEU A 193 -9.70 -1.40 -5.92
C LEU A 193 -10.56 -1.57 -4.67
N PHE A 194 -11.12 -0.48 -4.16
CA PHE A 194 -11.99 -0.52 -2.99
C PHE A 194 -13.20 -1.43 -3.22
N HIS A 195 -13.89 -1.29 -4.37
CA HIS A 195 -15.04 -2.13 -4.70
C HIS A 195 -14.65 -3.60 -4.85
N THR A 196 -13.50 -3.87 -5.45
CA THR A 196 -13.00 -5.23 -5.60
C THR A 196 -12.71 -5.88 -4.23
N LEU A 197 -12.06 -5.14 -3.33
CA LEU A 197 -11.80 -5.63 -1.98
C LEU A 197 -13.07 -5.83 -1.18
N ARG A 198 -14.04 -4.95 -1.35
CA ARG A 198 -15.37 -5.08 -0.71
C ARG A 198 -16.09 -6.33 -1.21
N ASP A 199 -16.04 -6.59 -2.52
CA ASP A 199 -16.65 -7.80 -3.09
C ASP A 199 -15.94 -9.06 -2.60
N TYR A 200 -14.62 -9.00 -2.47
CA TYR A 200 -13.85 -10.09 -1.86
C TYR A 200 -14.34 -10.38 -0.44
N LEU A 201 -14.48 -9.33 0.38
CA LEU A 201 -14.93 -9.46 1.77
C LEU A 201 -16.36 -10.02 1.88
N ALA A 202 -17.19 -9.72 0.89
CA ALA A 202 -18.57 -10.23 0.83
C ALA A 202 -18.66 -11.64 0.23
N GLY A 203 -17.56 -12.25 -0.16
CA GLY A 203 -17.53 -13.57 -0.78
C GLY A 203 -17.92 -13.60 -2.25
N ARG A 204 -18.24 -12.46 -2.87
CA ARG A 204 -18.70 -12.40 -4.25
C ARG A 204 -17.57 -12.63 -5.26
N LEU A 205 -16.37 -12.18 -4.95
CA LEU A 205 -15.24 -12.28 -5.87
C LEU A 205 -14.80 -13.73 -6.06
N GLY A 206 -14.87 -14.57 -5.03
CA GLY A 206 -14.55 -15.98 -5.15
C GLY A 206 -15.45 -16.68 -6.17
N ALA A 207 -16.74 -16.45 -6.13
CA ALA A 207 -17.69 -17.02 -7.08
C ALA A 207 -17.44 -16.51 -8.51
N VAL A 208 -17.12 -15.23 -8.66
CA VAL A 208 -16.77 -14.64 -9.97
C VAL A 208 -15.49 -15.24 -10.52
N SER A 209 -14.47 -15.43 -9.69
CA SER A 209 -13.21 -16.05 -10.10
C SER A 209 -13.43 -17.49 -10.58
N GLU A 210 -14.23 -18.26 -9.88
CA GLU A 210 -14.56 -19.64 -10.28
C GLU A 210 -15.26 -19.66 -11.62
N ALA A 211 -16.27 -18.81 -11.80
CA ALA A 211 -17.01 -18.70 -13.05
C ALA A 211 -16.08 -18.31 -14.21
N THR A 212 -15.17 -17.38 -13.98
CA THR A 212 -14.21 -16.93 -14.98
C THR A 212 -13.22 -18.05 -15.35
N SER A 213 -12.79 -18.82 -14.36
CA SER A 213 -11.91 -19.97 -14.59
C SER A 213 -12.56 -21.04 -15.46
N VAL A 214 -13.85 -21.31 -15.21
CA VAL A 214 -14.62 -22.27 -16.02
C VAL A 214 -14.74 -21.80 -17.46
N ILE A 215 -15.02 -20.51 -17.65
CA ILE A 215 -15.15 -19.94 -19.01
C ILE A 215 -13.81 -19.93 -19.74
N GLY A 216 -12.72 -19.59 -19.02
CA GLY A 216 -11.39 -19.58 -19.59
C GLY A 216 -10.84 -20.96 -19.93
N GLY A 217 -11.34 -22.01 -19.30
CA GLY A 217 -10.94 -23.38 -19.55
C GLY A 217 -11.54 -24.01 -20.81
N THR A 218 -12.39 -23.29 -21.51
CA THR A 218 -13.06 -23.79 -22.71
C THR A 218 -12.52 -23.19 -24.01
N GLN A 219 -11.41 -22.48 -23.98
CA GLN A 219 -10.75 -21.96 -25.20
C GLN A 219 -9.55 -22.77 -25.59
#